data_79754ed6a58ebdc74a3b8a8bf5ef5966
#
_entry.id   79754ed6a58ebdc74a3b8a8bf5ef5966
#
_cell.length_a   1.000
_cell.length_b   1.000
_cell.length_c   1.000
_cell.angle_alpha   90.00
_cell.angle_beta   90.00
_cell.angle_gamma   90.00
#
_symmetry.space_group_name_H-M   'P 1'
#
loop_
_entity.id
_entity.type
_entity.pdbx_description
1 polymer ?
#
loop_
_entity_poly.entity_id
_entity_poly.type
_entity_poly.pdbx_seq_one_letter_code
_entity_poly.pdbx_strand_id
1 'polypeptide(L)'
;MLQDKKSVVFAGDYAYIRQIETAIKSLCRHNRHVKVYVLNQDIPQEWFSRLRIYLQEIGGDLIDCKLIGQQFQMNWSNKLPHINHMTFARYFIPDFVAEDKVLYLDSDLVVTGDLTPLFELDLGENYLAAARSCFGAGVGFNAGVLLINNKKWKLDNIRQQLVELTEKEHENVGEGDQSILNILFQKSCYQLEDTYNFQIGFDAGAAEKNHAFIFEIPLTPLPKILHYISPDKPWKQFSVGRLREEWWKYSFMEWSYIVSNWKEKGVFYSADIYKPKLTCMNLTNSWCVEKIDYLVEQLPEVHFYIAAHTFMSDELKRLSKYQNVTLYPNSFPILVEELLKSSDIYLDLNLDQKLVYIYDLVKKYNKPMLSFESSRYQELTDDCYAGLYSTKKPEDLVEAIKFYMRERKL
;
A
#
# COMPACT_ATOMS: atom_id res chain seq x y z
N MET A 1 26.27 4.25 2.37
CA MET A 1 25.35 3.40 3.10
C MET A 1 23.94 3.82 2.70
N LEU A 2 23.15 2.92 2.10
CA LEU A 2 21.72 3.14 1.86
C LEU A 2 21.09 3.28 3.25
N GLN A 3 20.61 4.47 3.57
CA GLN A 3 19.91 4.72 4.84
C GLN A 3 18.62 3.85 4.80
N ASP A 4 18.43 2.98 5.81
CA ASP A 4 17.24 2.14 5.90
C ASP A 4 15.99 3.01 5.80
N LYS A 5 15.13 2.68 4.85
CA LYS A 5 13.89 3.43 4.65
C LYS A 5 12.97 3.20 5.84
N LYS A 6 12.38 4.28 6.34
CA LYS A 6 11.35 4.25 7.39
C LYS A 6 10.07 3.66 6.80
N SER A 7 9.69 2.46 7.21
CA SER A 7 8.50 1.79 6.69
C SER A 7 7.26 2.19 7.48
N VAL A 8 6.27 2.76 6.79
CA VAL A 8 5.01 3.22 7.36
C VAL A 8 3.84 2.58 6.64
N VAL A 9 2.83 2.12 7.36
CA VAL A 9 1.63 1.49 6.82
C VAL A 9 0.41 2.33 7.16
N PHE A 10 -0.43 2.58 6.17
CA PHE A 10 -1.80 3.07 6.30
C PHE A 10 -2.78 2.00 5.82
N ALA A 11 -4.02 2.08 6.29
CA ALA A 11 -5.11 1.25 5.80
C ALA A 11 -6.35 2.09 5.53
N GLY A 12 -7.08 1.77 4.47
CA GLY A 12 -8.34 2.42 4.14
C GLY A 12 -8.83 2.08 2.73
N ASP A 13 -10.04 2.48 2.45
CA ASP A 13 -10.70 2.35 1.16
C ASP A 13 -10.73 3.68 0.38
N TYR A 14 -11.32 3.67 -0.81
CA TYR A 14 -11.45 4.86 -1.66
C TYR A 14 -12.17 6.02 -0.97
N ALA A 15 -13.12 5.75 -0.08
CA ALA A 15 -13.83 6.80 0.67
C ALA A 15 -12.90 7.59 1.60
N TYR A 16 -11.79 6.98 2.02
CA TYR A 16 -10.77 7.61 2.88
C TYR A 16 -9.52 8.09 2.13
N ILE A 17 -9.52 8.07 0.80
CA ILE A 17 -8.35 8.44 -0.02
C ILE A 17 -7.80 9.84 0.31
N ARG A 18 -8.67 10.81 0.58
CA ARG A 18 -8.28 12.17 0.95
C ARG A 18 -7.59 12.21 2.33
N GLN A 19 -8.10 11.44 3.28
CA GLN A 19 -7.57 11.37 4.63
C GLN A 19 -6.20 10.71 4.62
N ILE A 20 -6.07 9.60 3.91
CA ILE A 20 -4.78 8.90 3.70
C ILE A 20 -3.76 9.87 3.06
N GLU A 21 -4.14 10.57 1.99
CA GLU A 21 -3.24 11.53 1.33
C GLU A 21 -2.83 12.67 2.27
N THR A 22 -3.75 13.18 3.09
CA THR A 22 -3.47 14.23 4.08
C THR A 22 -2.47 13.74 5.13
N ALA A 23 -2.66 12.53 5.65
CA ALA A 23 -1.74 11.91 6.59
C ALA A 23 -0.35 11.69 5.98
N ILE A 24 -0.27 11.19 4.74
CA ILE A 24 1.00 11.01 4.02
C ILE A 24 1.68 12.36 3.77
N LYS A 25 0.96 13.41 3.36
CA LYS A 25 1.50 14.76 3.20
C LYS A 25 2.11 15.28 4.49
N SER A 26 1.40 15.14 5.61
CA SER A 26 1.90 15.54 6.92
C SER A 26 3.16 14.76 7.32
N LEU A 27 3.18 13.45 7.11
CA LEU A 27 4.34 12.60 7.35
C LEU A 27 5.54 13.06 6.49
N CYS A 28 5.36 13.23 5.18
CA CYS A 28 6.41 13.61 4.25
C CYS A 28 6.89 15.06 4.43
N ARG A 29 6.10 15.94 5.03
CA ARG A 29 6.52 17.30 5.37
C ARG A 29 7.62 17.32 6.44
N HIS A 30 7.62 16.34 7.35
CA HIS A 30 8.54 16.26 8.49
C HIS A 30 9.54 15.10 8.40
N ASN A 31 9.27 14.12 7.53
CA ASN A 31 10.09 12.92 7.40
C ASN A 31 10.43 12.63 5.94
N ARG A 32 11.66 12.28 5.68
CA ARG A 32 12.15 11.81 4.37
C ARG A 32 12.55 10.35 4.43
N HIS A 33 12.84 9.75 3.27
CA HIS A 33 13.17 8.32 3.15
C HIS A 33 12.08 7.40 3.70
N VAL A 34 10.83 7.79 3.52
CA VAL A 34 9.69 7.03 4.00
C VAL A 34 9.21 6.09 2.91
N LYS A 35 9.12 4.81 3.20
CA LYS A 35 8.46 3.81 2.36
C LYS A 35 7.05 3.60 2.90
N VAL A 36 6.07 4.09 2.17
CA VAL A 36 4.66 4.04 2.55
C VAL A 36 3.99 2.85 1.89
N TYR A 37 3.34 2.03 2.68
CA TYR A 37 2.46 0.96 2.25
C TYR A 37 1.02 1.36 2.51
N VAL A 38 0.12 1.16 1.56
CA VAL A 38 -1.31 1.42 1.75
C VAL A 38 -2.08 0.13 1.53
N LEU A 39 -2.59 -0.44 2.64
CA LEU A 39 -3.47 -1.60 2.62
C LEU A 39 -4.86 -1.13 2.19
N ASN A 40 -5.35 -1.59 1.04
CA ASN A 40 -6.61 -1.13 0.48
C ASN A 40 -7.27 -2.19 -0.39
N GLN A 41 -8.56 -1.97 -0.75
CA GLN A 41 -9.29 -2.86 -1.65
C GLN A 41 -9.58 -2.23 -3.02
N ASP A 42 -9.82 -0.91 -3.06
CA ASP A 42 -10.48 -0.25 -4.18
C ASP A 42 -9.84 1.10 -4.59
N ILE A 43 -8.73 1.52 -3.97
CA ILE A 43 -8.05 2.76 -4.37
C ILE A 43 -7.44 2.59 -5.77
N PRO A 44 -7.73 3.49 -6.74
CA PRO A 44 -7.23 3.39 -8.11
C PRO A 44 -5.70 3.42 -8.20
N GLN A 45 -5.16 2.64 -9.12
CA GLN A 45 -3.71 2.54 -9.37
C GLN A 45 -3.09 3.89 -9.79
N GLU A 46 -3.86 4.72 -10.48
CA GLU A 46 -3.46 6.06 -10.93
C GLU A 46 -3.12 6.99 -9.75
N TRP A 47 -3.84 6.87 -8.63
CA TRP A 47 -3.52 7.63 -7.43
C TRP A 47 -2.14 7.26 -6.88
N PHE A 48 -1.81 5.97 -6.82
CA PHE A 48 -0.49 5.50 -6.41
C PHE A 48 0.61 5.97 -7.37
N SER A 49 0.39 5.84 -8.67
CA SER A 49 1.35 6.25 -9.69
C SER A 49 1.68 7.74 -9.61
N ARG A 50 0.66 8.57 -9.39
CA ARG A 50 0.82 10.03 -9.22
C ARG A 50 1.60 10.38 -7.95
N LEU A 51 1.21 9.83 -6.80
CA LEU A 51 1.82 10.20 -5.53
C LEU A 51 3.24 9.65 -5.38
N ARG A 52 3.51 8.49 -5.94
CA ARG A 52 4.84 7.86 -5.90
C ARG A 52 5.94 8.80 -6.43
N ILE A 53 5.66 9.57 -7.47
CA ILE A 53 6.61 10.52 -8.04
C ILE A 53 7.09 11.50 -6.96
N TYR A 54 6.19 12.08 -6.18
CA TYR A 54 6.55 13.04 -5.14
C TYR A 54 7.32 12.40 -3.98
N LEU A 55 6.94 11.17 -3.58
CA LEU A 55 7.66 10.46 -2.54
C LEU A 55 9.09 10.12 -3.00
N GLN A 56 9.27 9.70 -4.24
CA GLN A 56 10.59 9.40 -4.81
C GLN A 56 11.49 10.64 -4.81
N GLU A 57 10.96 11.83 -5.09
CA GLU A 57 11.71 13.09 -5.03
C GLU A 57 12.24 13.44 -3.62
N ILE A 58 11.71 12.83 -2.58
CA ILE A 58 12.20 12.97 -1.19
C ILE A 58 12.87 11.68 -0.66
N GLY A 59 13.26 10.78 -1.57
CA GLY A 59 13.95 9.53 -1.27
C GLY A 59 13.06 8.43 -0.72
N GLY A 60 11.74 8.59 -0.79
CA GLY A 60 10.74 7.64 -0.32
C GLY A 60 10.22 6.68 -1.41
N ASP A 61 9.11 6.03 -1.12
CA ASP A 61 8.35 5.20 -2.07
C ASP A 61 6.90 5.02 -1.60
N LEU A 62 6.00 4.60 -2.49
CA LEU A 62 4.59 4.34 -2.20
C LEU A 62 4.16 3.01 -2.82
N ILE A 63 3.69 2.08 -1.99
CA ILE A 63 3.34 0.72 -2.38
C ILE A 63 1.84 0.50 -2.27
N ASP A 64 1.22 0.06 -3.35
CA ASP A 64 -0.18 -0.38 -3.39
C ASP A 64 -0.29 -1.82 -2.87
N CYS A 65 -0.94 -2.02 -1.73
CA CYS A 65 -1.14 -3.33 -1.12
C CYS A 65 -2.62 -3.71 -1.19
N LYS A 66 -3.04 -4.33 -2.30
CA LYS A 66 -4.42 -4.77 -2.48
C LYS A 66 -4.77 -5.94 -1.56
N LEU A 67 -5.75 -5.71 -0.68
CA LEU A 67 -6.37 -6.74 0.13
C LEU A 67 -7.44 -7.46 -0.69
N ILE A 68 -7.05 -8.57 -1.32
CA ILE A 68 -7.86 -9.29 -2.29
C ILE A 68 -8.02 -10.75 -1.85
N GLY A 69 -9.19 -11.33 -2.09
CA GLY A 69 -9.50 -12.72 -1.79
C GLY A 69 -10.39 -12.92 -0.56
N GLN A 70 -10.90 -14.15 -0.41
CA GLN A 70 -11.87 -14.50 0.64
C GLN A 70 -11.33 -14.28 2.07
N GLN A 71 -10.04 -14.38 2.26
CA GLN A 71 -9.37 -14.13 3.54
C GLN A 71 -9.55 -12.71 4.08
N PHE A 72 -9.93 -11.75 3.22
CA PHE A 72 -10.19 -10.35 3.57
C PHE A 72 -11.70 -10.01 3.57
N GLN A 73 -12.56 -10.98 3.31
CA GLN A 73 -14.01 -10.84 3.45
C GLN A 73 -14.42 -11.10 4.89
N MET A 74 -13.99 -10.21 5.78
CA MET A 74 -14.26 -10.34 7.19
C MET A 74 -15.63 -9.76 7.52
N ASN A 75 -16.59 -10.61 7.81
CA ASN A 75 -17.93 -10.22 8.28
C ASN A 75 -17.96 -9.92 9.78
N TRP A 76 -16.85 -9.42 10.33
CA TRP A 76 -16.79 -9.04 11.73
C TRP A 76 -17.53 -7.73 11.94
N SER A 77 -18.53 -7.75 12.81
CA SER A 77 -19.29 -6.55 13.15
C SER A 77 -18.48 -5.66 14.08
N ASN A 78 -18.41 -4.38 13.74
CA ASN A 78 -18.00 -3.35 14.68
C ASN A 78 -19.25 -2.75 15.33
N LYS A 79 -19.26 -2.68 16.66
CA LYS A 79 -20.35 -2.00 17.39
C LYS A 79 -20.37 -0.48 17.20
N LEU A 80 -19.25 0.07 16.69
CA LEU A 80 -19.11 1.49 16.43
C LEU A 80 -19.41 1.79 14.96
N PRO A 81 -20.50 2.50 14.62
CA PRO A 81 -20.96 2.70 13.24
C PRO A 81 -19.99 3.45 12.33
N HIS A 82 -19.01 4.14 12.88
CA HIS A 82 -18.00 4.90 12.15
C HIS A 82 -16.71 4.11 11.87
N ILE A 83 -16.62 2.88 12.37
CA ILE A 83 -15.47 1.98 12.13
C ILE A 83 -15.89 0.94 11.11
N ASN A 84 -15.23 0.94 9.95
CA ASN A 84 -15.47 -0.03 8.90
C ASN A 84 -14.52 -1.24 9.04
N HIS A 85 -14.73 -2.28 8.22
CA HIS A 85 -13.92 -3.52 8.23
C HIS A 85 -12.43 -3.30 7.95
N MET A 86 -12.05 -2.17 7.32
CA MET A 86 -10.66 -1.85 7.04
C MET A 86 -9.81 -1.62 8.30
N THR A 87 -10.43 -1.46 9.46
CA THR A 87 -9.71 -1.41 10.74
C THR A 87 -8.91 -2.70 11.01
N PHE A 88 -9.41 -3.86 10.55
CA PHE A 88 -8.73 -5.14 10.69
C PHE A 88 -7.60 -5.35 9.66
N ALA A 89 -7.45 -4.47 8.70
CA ALA A 89 -6.42 -4.59 7.66
C ALA A 89 -4.99 -4.64 8.24
N ARG A 90 -4.77 -3.99 9.40
CA ARG A 90 -3.45 -3.99 10.09
C ARG A 90 -2.98 -5.38 10.51
N TYR A 91 -3.89 -6.37 10.65
CA TYR A 91 -3.51 -7.76 10.96
C TYR A 91 -2.67 -8.38 9.84
N PHE A 92 -2.84 -7.92 8.62
CA PHE A 92 -2.19 -8.45 7.42
C PHE A 92 -0.87 -7.74 7.06
N ILE A 93 -0.39 -6.83 7.90
CA ILE A 93 0.91 -6.15 7.72
C ILE A 93 2.05 -7.16 7.45
N PRO A 94 2.16 -8.29 8.17
CA PRO A 94 3.22 -9.26 7.93
C PRO A 94 3.25 -9.84 6.51
N ASP A 95 2.11 -9.88 5.83
CA ASP A 95 1.99 -10.46 4.49
C ASP A 95 2.51 -9.52 3.39
N PHE A 96 2.50 -8.21 3.65
CA PHE A 96 2.84 -7.17 2.65
C PHE A 96 4.15 -6.47 2.92
N VAL A 97 4.57 -6.37 4.17
CA VAL A 97 5.73 -5.59 4.58
C VAL A 97 6.92 -6.50 4.84
N ALA A 98 8.00 -6.29 4.10
CA ALA A 98 9.21 -7.12 4.22
C ALA A 98 10.05 -6.76 5.47
N GLU A 99 10.07 -5.49 5.82
CA GLU A 99 10.92 -4.91 6.86
C GLU A 99 10.59 -5.46 8.26
N ASP A 100 11.63 -5.58 9.10
CA ASP A 100 11.55 -6.16 10.44
C ASP A 100 10.78 -5.27 11.42
N LYS A 101 10.76 -3.96 11.20
CA LYS A 101 10.07 -2.97 12.02
C LYS A 101 9.24 -2.06 11.13
N VAL A 102 8.00 -1.77 11.54
CA VAL A 102 7.08 -0.95 10.75
C VAL A 102 6.20 -0.09 11.66
N LEU A 103 5.95 1.14 11.24
CA LEU A 103 5.02 2.05 11.91
C LEU A 103 3.66 2.00 11.22
N TYR A 104 2.63 1.54 11.90
CA TYR A 104 1.25 1.66 11.45
C TYR A 104 0.65 2.98 11.93
N LEU A 105 -0.05 3.67 11.04
CA LEU A 105 -0.75 4.92 11.32
C LEU A 105 -2.19 4.84 10.79
N ASP A 106 -3.15 5.22 11.62
CA ASP A 106 -4.52 5.43 11.17
C ASP A 106 -4.61 6.61 10.18
N SER A 107 -5.68 6.66 9.38
CA SER A 107 -5.86 7.66 8.33
C SER A 107 -6.40 9.00 8.83
N ASP A 108 -6.86 9.05 10.07
CA ASP A 108 -7.50 10.21 10.71
C ASP A 108 -6.55 10.95 11.66
N LEU A 109 -5.28 11.03 11.28
CA LEU A 109 -4.24 11.72 12.03
C LEU A 109 -3.41 12.65 11.12
N VAL A 110 -2.60 13.50 11.74
CA VAL A 110 -1.53 14.24 11.05
C VAL A 110 -0.24 14.19 11.86
N VAL A 111 0.88 14.03 11.15
CA VAL A 111 2.23 14.07 11.70
C VAL A 111 2.72 15.52 11.69
N THR A 112 3.18 16.01 12.83
CA THR A 112 3.62 17.38 13.04
C THR A 112 5.10 17.51 13.36
N GLY A 113 5.81 16.38 13.40
CA GLY A 113 7.25 16.35 13.75
C GLY A 113 8.02 15.17 13.16
N ASP A 114 9.31 15.16 13.45
CA ASP A 114 10.20 14.06 13.07
C ASP A 114 9.87 12.79 13.88
N LEU A 115 9.69 11.68 13.19
CA LEU A 115 9.42 10.36 13.75
C LEU A 115 10.65 9.43 13.75
N THR A 116 11.84 9.94 13.39
CA THR A 116 13.07 9.15 13.40
C THR A 116 13.29 8.42 14.72
N PRO A 117 13.06 9.05 15.91
CA PRO A 117 13.26 8.35 17.18
C PRO A 117 12.39 7.10 17.36
N LEU A 118 11.19 7.03 16.76
CA LEU A 118 10.38 5.81 16.81
C LEU A 118 11.07 4.66 16.07
N PHE A 119 11.68 4.95 14.91
CA PHE A 119 12.34 3.91 14.11
C PHE A 119 13.67 3.45 14.76
N GLU A 120 14.28 4.27 15.60
CA GLU A 120 15.49 3.94 16.35
C GLU A 120 15.17 3.19 17.65
N LEU A 121 13.91 3.22 18.12
CA LEU A 121 13.50 2.56 19.36
C LEU A 121 13.73 1.05 19.29
N ASP A 122 14.43 0.50 20.26
CA ASP A 122 14.52 -0.95 20.45
C ASP A 122 13.27 -1.45 21.19
N LEU A 123 12.53 -2.34 20.54
CA LEU A 123 11.33 -2.95 21.13
C LEU A 123 11.65 -4.11 22.10
N GLY A 124 12.90 -4.61 22.10
CA GLY A 124 13.29 -5.77 22.91
C GLY A 124 12.34 -6.95 22.66
N GLU A 125 11.78 -7.49 23.73
CA GLU A 125 10.83 -8.61 23.68
C GLU A 125 9.38 -8.20 23.35
N ASN A 126 9.09 -6.91 23.20
CA ASN A 126 7.74 -6.46 22.93
C ASN A 126 7.34 -6.72 21.45
N TYR A 127 6.07 -7.01 21.24
CA TYR A 127 5.48 -7.19 19.90
C TYR A 127 5.17 -5.88 19.19
N LEU A 128 4.91 -4.84 19.99
CA LEU A 128 4.65 -3.49 19.50
C LEU A 128 4.95 -2.43 20.56
N ALA A 129 4.96 -1.17 20.11
CA ALA A 129 4.93 -0.01 21.00
C ALA A 129 3.74 0.87 20.62
N ALA A 130 3.05 1.40 21.63
CA ALA A 130 1.88 2.27 21.47
C ALA A 130 1.73 3.23 22.65
N ALA A 131 1.03 4.34 22.43
CA ALA A 131 0.66 5.24 23.52
C ALA A 131 -0.62 4.75 24.22
N ARG A 132 -0.76 5.09 25.50
CA ARG A 132 -1.96 4.73 26.27
C ARG A 132 -3.23 5.33 25.67
N SER A 133 -4.36 4.64 25.85
CA SER A 133 -5.65 5.14 25.40
C SER A 133 -6.18 6.22 26.36
N CYS A 134 -6.67 7.33 25.83
CA CYS A 134 -7.40 8.34 26.59
C CYS A 134 -8.90 8.03 26.69
N PHE A 135 -9.36 6.96 26.04
CA PHE A 135 -10.75 6.53 26.01
C PHE A 135 -10.89 5.11 26.60
N GLY A 136 -12.13 4.67 26.88
CA GLY A 136 -12.35 3.36 27.47
C GLY A 136 -12.17 3.34 29.01
N ALA A 137 -11.75 2.20 29.54
CA ALA A 137 -11.52 2.02 30.97
C ALA A 137 -10.18 2.62 31.48
N GLY A 138 -9.44 3.34 30.63
CA GLY A 138 -8.11 3.88 30.97
C GLY A 138 -7.01 2.83 31.08
N VAL A 139 -7.30 1.61 30.66
CA VAL A 139 -6.38 0.48 30.70
C VAL A 139 -6.12 0.04 29.26
N GLY A 140 -4.83 0.00 28.89
CA GLY A 140 -4.41 -0.40 27.55
C GLY A 140 -3.94 0.76 26.67
N PHE A 141 -3.72 0.47 25.40
CA PHE A 141 -3.18 1.40 24.41
C PHE A 141 -4.20 1.71 23.32
N ASN A 142 -4.00 2.88 22.67
CA ASN A 142 -4.75 3.23 21.47
C ASN A 142 -4.04 2.64 20.24
N ALA A 143 -4.81 1.98 19.37
CA ALA A 143 -4.32 1.23 18.23
C ALA A 143 -4.03 2.07 16.97
N GLY A 144 -4.28 3.38 16.98
CA GLY A 144 -4.09 4.22 15.79
C GLY A 144 -2.64 4.58 15.46
N VAL A 145 -1.72 4.37 16.41
CA VAL A 145 -0.26 4.53 16.20
C VAL A 145 0.44 3.33 16.83
N LEU A 146 0.98 2.44 16.00
CA LEU A 146 1.64 1.21 16.44
C LEU A 146 3.02 1.10 15.79
N LEU A 147 4.08 1.12 16.57
CA LEU A 147 5.38 0.65 16.10
C LEU A 147 5.45 -0.86 16.30
N ILE A 148 5.46 -1.62 15.21
CA ILE A 148 5.28 -3.07 15.21
C ILE A 148 6.63 -3.76 15.00
N ASN A 149 6.95 -4.76 15.83
CA ASN A 149 8.00 -5.74 15.59
C ASN A 149 7.50 -6.77 14.57
N ASN A 150 7.57 -6.39 13.29
CA ASN A 150 7.03 -7.20 12.20
C ASN A 150 7.76 -8.54 12.04
N LYS A 151 9.06 -8.57 12.37
CA LYS A 151 9.82 -9.83 12.40
C LYS A 151 9.20 -10.81 13.40
N LYS A 152 8.93 -10.34 14.63
CA LYS A 152 8.33 -11.16 15.70
C LYS A 152 6.89 -11.53 15.34
N TRP A 153 6.13 -10.63 14.72
CA TRP A 153 4.77 -10.92 14.23
C TRP A 153 4.75 -12.05 13.21
N LYS A 154 5.74 -12.09 12.28
CA LYS A 154 5.90 -13.18 11.31
C LYS A 154 6.29 -14.50 11.98
N LEU A 155 7.29 -14.48 12.84
CA LEU A 155 7.83 -15.68 13.50
C LEU A 155 6.77 -16.38 14.35
N ASP A 156 5.96 -15.60 15.08
CA ASP A 156 4.98 -16.11 16.02
C ASP A 156 3.57 -16.24 15.41
N ASN A 157 3.43 -16.05 14.06
CA ASN A 157 2.16 -16.14 13.34
C ASN A 157 1.05 -15.27 13.96
N ILE A 158 1.38 -14.03 14.34
CA ILE A 158 0.46 -13.12 15.05
C ILE A 158 -0.81 -12.85 14.25
N ARG A 159 -0.72 -12.75 12.92
CA ARG A 159 -1.92 -12.61 12.08
C ARG A 159 -2.96 -13.68 12.40
N GLN A 160 -2.54 -14.94 12.43
CA GLN A 160 -3.45 -16.05 12.70
C GLN A 160 -4.08 -15.94 14.11
N GLN A 161 -3.28 -15.62 15.12
CA GLN A 161 -3.76 -15.42 16.48
C GLN A 161 -4.77 -14.28 16.59
N LEU A 162 -4.55 -13.16 15.90
CA LEU A 162 -5.47 -12.02 15.86
C LEU A 162 -6.81 -12.41 15.18
N VAL A 163 -6.74 -13.14 14.05
CA VAL A 163 -7.93 -13.62 13.34
C VAL A 163 -8.76 -14.55 14.25
N GLU A 164 -8.15 -15.58 14.82
CA GLU A 164 -8.82 -16.54 15.70
C GLU A 164 -9.41 -15.85 16.95
N LEU A 165 -8.67 -14.92 17.55
CA LEU A 165 -9.16 -14.17 18.70
C LEU A 165 -10.32 -13.25 18.32
N THR A 166 -10.29 -12.64 17.14
CA THR A 166 -11.39 -11.80 16.64
C THR A 166 -12.63 -12.63 16.38
N GLU A 167 -12.51 -13.78 15.72
CA GLU A 167 -13.63 -14.71 15.49
C GLU A 167 -14.33 -15.09 16.79
N LYS A 168 -13.56 -15.28 17.86
CA LYS A 168 -14.07 -15.65 19.17
C LYS A 168 -14.69 -14.48 19.95
N GLU A 169 -14.10 -13.28 19.87
CA GLU A 169 -14.38 -12.19 20.81
C GLU A 169 -15.07 -10.97 20.18
N HIS A 170 -15.20 -10.86 18.83
CA HIS A 170 -15.68 -9.62 18.17
C HIS A 170 -17.08 -9.18 18.65
N GLU A 171 -17.95 -10.11 19.07
CA GLU A 171 -19.26 -9.78 19.62
C GLU A 171 -19.19 -9.29 21.07
N ASN A 172 -18.12 -9.61 21.79
CA ASN A 172 -17.96 -9.30 23.22
C ASN A 172 -17.20 -7.99 23.45
N VAL A 173 -16.44 -7.50 22.44
CA VAL A 173 -15.61 -6.30 22.55
C VAL A 173 -16.34 -5.05 22.07
N GLY A 174 -15.95 -3.87 22.61
CA GLY A 174 -16.58 -2.57 22.31
C GLY A 174 -15.87 -1.73 21.26
N GLU A 175 -14.55 -1.87 21.14
CA GLU A 175 -13.68 -0.98 20.35
C GLU A 175 -13.03 -1.72 19.14
N GLY A 176 -13.72 -2.74 18.62
CA GLY A 176 -13.29 -3.48 17.44
C GLY A 176 -11.88 -4.10 17.61
N ASP A 177 -11.01 -3.85 16.62
CA ASP A 177 -9.64 -4.36 16.58
C ASP A 177 -8.76 -3.83 17.71
N GLN A 178 -8.98 -2.61 18.21
CA GLN A 178 -8.24 -2.06 19.35
C GLN A 178 -8.41 -2.95 20.60
N SER A 179 -9.62 -3.41 20.89
CA SER A 179 -9.85 -4.32 22.02
C SER A 179 -9.14 -5.65 21.83
N ILE A 180 -9.16 -6.21 20.62
CA ILE A 180 -8.50 -7.47 20.28
C ILE A 180 -6.98 -7.37 20.46
N LEU A 181 -6.38 -6.28 19.94
CA LEU A 181 -4.95 -6.01 20.10
C LEU A 181 -4.57 -5.84 21.57
N ASN A 182 -5.40 -5.17 22.36
CA ASN A 182 -5.17 -5.00 23.80
C ASN A 182 -5.28 -6.34 24.57
N ILE A 183 -6.23 -7.22 24.22
CA ILE A 183 -6.32 -8.55 24.82
C ILE A 183 -5.03 -9.34 24.57
N LEU A 184 -4.50 -9.28 23.34
CA LEU A 184 -3.32 -10.05 22.96
C LEU A 184 -2.01 -9.44 23.49
N PHE A 185 -1.86 -8.10 23.45
CA PHE A 185 -0.55 -7.46 23.60
C PHE A 185 -0.39 -6.55 24.83
N GLN A 186 -1.41 -6.32 25.64
CA GLN A 186 -1.30 -5.38 26.78
C GLN A 186 -0.07 -5.63 27.67
N LYS A 187 0.34 -6.88 27.85
CA LYS A 187 1.50 -7.27 28.68
C LYS A 187 2.83 -7.27 27.91
N SER A 188 2.80 -7.08 26.59
CA SER A 188 3.96 -7.14 25.68
C SER A 188 3.97 -5.95 24.73
N CYS A 189 3.46 -4.81 25.20
CA CYS A 189 3.45 -3.53 24.54
C CYS A 189 4.46 -2.59 25.24
N TYR A 190 5.37 -2.02 24.48
CA TYR A 190 6.21 -0.93 24.96
C TYR A 190 5.40 0.38 25.03
N GLN A 191 5.43 1.06 26.16
CA GLN A 191 4.68 2.31 26.33
C GLN A 191 5.41 3.47 25.65
N LEU A 192 4.80 4.04 24.59
CA LEU A 192 5.26 5.28 23.97
C LEU A 192 4.85 6.51 24.78
N GLU A 193 5.58 7.60 24.58
CA GLU A 193 5.14 8.93 25.06
C GLU A 193 3.83 9.33 24.36
N ASP A 194 2.94 9.98 25.10
CA ASP A 194 1.63 10.41 24.60
C ASP A 194 1.71 11.43 23.44
N THR A 195 2.87 12.11 23.30
CA THR A 195 3.15 13.02 22.19
C THR A 195 3.20 12.32 20.81
N TYR A 196 3.43 11.01 20.79
CA TYR A 196 3.39 10.20 19.55
C TYR A 196 1.99 9.71 19.17
N ASN A 197 0.99 9.94 20.01
CA ASN A 197 -0.42 9.68 19.70
C ASN A 197 -1.32 10.57 20.54
N PHE A 198 -1.27 11.88 20.25
CA PHE A 198 -2.08 12.87 20.95
C PHE A 198 -3.53 12.79 20.48
N GLN A 199 -4.36 12.15 21.27
CA GLN A 199 -5.74 11.81 20.95
C GLN A 199 -6.66 13.02 21.17
N ILE A 200 -7.50 13.36 20.18
CA ILE A 200 -8.36 14.53 20.13
C ILE A 200 -9.81 14.10 19.89
N GLY A 201 -10.74 14.74 20.57
CA GLY A 201 -12.18 14.65 20.29
C GLY A 201 -13.03 13.97 21.34
N PHE A 202 -12.43 13.32 22.34
CA PHE A 202 -13.13 12.81 23.52
C PHE A 202 -12.73 13.55 24.80
N ASP A 203 -12.39 14.84 24.69
CA ASP A 203 -11.85 15.65 25.78
C ASP A 203 -12.76 15.68 27.01
N ALA A 204 -14.06 15.87 26.84
CA ALA A 204 -15.02 15.86 27.94
C ALA A 204 -15.06 14.48 28.64
N GLY A 205 -15.17 13.38 27.88
CA GLY A 205 -15.18 12.04 28.45
C GLY A 205 -13.85 11.66 29.10
N ALA A 206 -12.72 12.15 28.59
CA ALA A 206 -11.42 11.97 29.23
C ALA A 206 -11.33 12.70 30.57
N ALA A 207 -11.85 13.92 30.64
CA ALA A 207 -11.92 14.69 31.89
C ALA A 207 -12.81 14.01 32.94
N GLU A 208 -13.99 13.54 32.53
CA GLU A 208 -14.92 12.82 33.43
C GLU A 208 -14.32 11.52 33.99
N LYS A 209 -13.51 10.82 33.19
CA LYS A 209 -12.85 9.57 33.59
C LYS A 209 -11.51 9.76 34.27
N ASN A 210 -11.15 10.98 34.61
CA ASN A 210 -9.86 11.36 35.22
C ASN A 210 -8.63 10.98 34.32
N HIS A 211 -8.82 11.00 33.00
CA HIS A 211 -7.75 10.84 32.01
C HIS A 211 -7.18 12.24 31.65
N ALA A 212 -6.97 13.06 32.64
CA ALA A 212 -6.55 14.46 32.46
C ALA A 212 -5.19 14.64 31.81
N PHE A 213 -4.37 13.59 31.73
CA PHE A 213 -3.01 13.64 31.18
C PHE A 213 -2.96 14.23 29.75
N ILE A 214 -4.02 14.07 28.95
CA ILE A 214 -4.07 14.65 27.61
C ILE A 214 -4.08 16.18 27.61
N PHE A 215 -4.49 16.82 28.74
CA PHE A 215 -4.48 18.26 28.91
C PHE A 215 -3.16 18.79 29.49
N GLU A 216 -2.31 17.90 29.99
CA GLU A 216 -0.99 18.23 30.53
C GLU A 216 0.08 18.24 29.43
N ILE A 217 -0.21 17.66 28.26
CA ILE A 217 0.72 17.61 27.13
C ILE A 217 0.83 19.02 26.51
N PRO A 218 2.03 19.61 26.44
CA PRO A 218 2.23 20.92 25.84
C PRO A 218 1.82 20.95 24.36
N LEU A 219 1.19 22.04 23.93
CA LEU A 219 0.84 22.30 22.53
C LEU A 219 1.87 23.21 21.82
N THR A 220 2.95 23.56 22.51
CA THR A 220 4.07 24.34 21.96
C THR A 220 5.40 23.75 22.48
N PRO A 221 6.17 23.06 21.64
CA PRO A 221 5.81 22.62 20.26
C PRO A 221 4.63 21.65 20.24
N LEU A 222 3.98 21.52 19.09
CA LEU A 222 2.90 20.55 18.93
C LEU A 222 3.39 19.11 19.21
N PRO A 223 2.50 18.24 19.77
CA PRO A 223 2.76 16.80 19.85
C PRO A 223 3.13 16.24 18.46
N LYS A 224 3.94 15.18 18.42
CA LYS A 224 4.49 14.61 17.17
C LYS A 224 3.42 14.06 16.21
N ILE A 225 2.31 13.56 16.76
CA ILE A 225 1.17 13.05 16.00
C ILE A 225 -0.12 13.54 16.68
N LEU A 226 -0.97 14.20 15.91
CA LEU A 226 -2.32 14.60 16.31
C LEU A 226 -3.31 13.59 15.72
N HIS A 227 -4.05 12.89 16.56
CA HIS A 227 -4.96 11.81 16.16
C HIS A 227 -6.41 12.16 16.54
N TYR A 228 -7.27 12.31 15.53
CA TYR A 228 -8.67 12.76 15.69
C TYR A 228 -9.59 11.56 15.87
N ILE A 229 -9.59 10.97 17.07
CA ILE A 229 -10.21 9.67 17.36
C ILE A 229 -11.75 9.67 17.45
N SER A 230 -12.40 10.82 17.62
CA SER A 230 -13.86 10.89 17.78
C SER A 230 -14.60 10.86 16.44
N PRO A 231 -15.94 10.61 16.44
CA PRO A 231 -16.79 10.80 15.29
C PRO A 231 -16.82 12.24 14.75
N ASP A 232 -16.47 13.24 15.60
CA ASP A 232 -16.30 14.64 15.19
C ASP A 232 -14.94 14.84 14.53
N LYS A 233 -14.86 14.52 13.24
CA LYS A 233 -13.64 14.61 12.46
C LYS A 233 -13.40 16.04 11.95
N PRO A 234 -12.13 16.51 11.82
CA PRO A 234 -11.80 17.87 11.37
C PRO A 234 -12.35 18.21 9.99
N TRP A 235 -12.61 17.25 9.12
CA TRP A 235 -13.18 17.46 7.78
C TRP A 235 -14.71 17.51 7.75
N LYS A 236 -15.39 17.36 8.89
CA LYS A 236 -16.83 17.54 8.97
C LYS A 236 -17.20 19.01 9.00
N GLN A 237 -18.38 19.35 8.46
CA GLN A 237 -18.83 20.71 8.27
C GLN A 237 -18.86 21.54 9.57
N PHE A 238 -19.25 20.94 10.67
CA PHE A 238 -19.43 21.63 11.98
C PHE A 238 -18.54 21.00 13.06
N SER A 239 -17.34 20.56 12.71
CA SER A 239 -16.41 20.06 13.71
C SER A 239 -16.04 21.15 14.73
N VAL A 240 -16.06 20.79 16.00
CA VAL A 240 -15.66 21.64 17.14
C VAL A 240 -14.37 21.15 17.80
N GLY A 241 -13.75 20.11 17.23
CA GLY A 241 -12.53 19.49 17.74
C GLY A 241 -11.35 20.47 17.83
N ARG A 242 -10.52 20.31 18.87
CA ARG A 242 -9.25 21.06 19.01
C ARG A 242 -8.33 20.80 17.83
N LEU A 243 -7.49 21.76 17.47
CA LEU A 243 -6.42 21.62 16.46
C LEU A 243 -6.89 21.10 15.10
N ARG A 244 -8.19 21.26 14.77
CA ARG A 244 -8.75 20.86 13.48
C ARG A 244 -8.11 21.59 12.29
N GLU A 245 -7.64 22.81 12.52
CA GLU A 245 -6.92 23.66 11.57
C GLU A 245 -5.61 22.99 11.10
N GLU A 246 -4.94 22.21 11.95
CA GLU A 246 -3.73 21.51 11.58
C GLU A 246 -4.00 20.42 10.52
N TRP A 247 -5.14 19.72 10.61
CA TRP A 247 -5.54 18.78 9.56
C TRP A 247 -5.75 19.49 8.22
N TRP A 248 -6.45 20.63 8.23
CA TRP A 248 -6.73 21.42 7.02
C TRP A 248 -5.47 22.00 6.41
N LYS A 249 -4.52 22.42 7.19
CA LYS A 249 -3.20 22.87 6.76
C LYS A 249 -2.49 21.83 5.86
N TYR A 250 -2.45 20.57 6.28
CA TYR A 250 -1.86 19.50 5.47
C TYR A 250 -2.77 19.05 4.33
N SER A 251 -4.08 19.08 4.50
CA SER A 251 -5.03 18.75 3.44
C SER A 251 -4.92 19.69 2.24
N PHE A 252 -4.73 20.98 2.48
CA PHE A 252 -4.52 21.98 1.41
C PHE A 252 -3.07 22.14 0.96
N MET A 253 -2.13 21.50 1.65
CA MET A 253 -0.71 21.60 1.29
C MET A 253 -0.46 20.92 -0.06
N GLU A 254 0.23 21.62 -0.97
CA GLU A 254 0.61 21.07 -2.26
C GLU A 254 1.84 20.19 -2.14
N TRP A 255 1.87 19.09 -2.90
CA TRP A 255 3.03 18.18 -2.94
C TRP A 255 4.32 18.89 -3.39
N SER A 256 4.21 19.79 -4.36
CA SER A 256 5.32 20.61 -4.82
C SER A 256 5.98 21.42 -3.69
N TYR A 257 5.18 21.92 -2.75
CA TYR A 257 5.68 22.64 -1.57
C TYR A 257 6.46 21.70 -0.63
N ILE A 258 5.97 20.47 -0.42
CA ILE A 258 6.67 19.46 0.40
C ILE A 258 8.03 19.14 -0.21
N VAL A 259 8.06 18.89 -1.52
CA VAL A 259 9.29 18.57 -2.27
C VAL A 259 10.27 19.73 -2.24
N SER A 260 9.83 20.96 -2.55
CA SER A 260 10.70 22.14 -2.55
C SER A 260 11.29 22.43 -1.17
N ASN A 261 10.52 22.26 -0.10
CA ASN A 261 11.04 22.41 1.25
C ASN A 261 12.24 21.47 1.57
N TRP A 262 12.26 20.26 1.02
CA TRP A 262 13.39 19.36 1.18
C TRP A 262 14.55 19.74 0.27
N LYS A 263 14.29 20.21 -0.96
CA LYS A 263 15.31 20.73 -1.89
C LYS A 263 16.03 21.96 -1.33
N GLU A 264 15.30 22.88 -0.72
CA GLU A 264 15.87 24.05 -0.03
C GLU A 264 16.79 23.67 1.15
N LYS A 265 16.53 22.52 1.80
CA LYS A 265 17.39 21.95 2.84
C LYS A 265 18.59 21.16 2.28
N GLY A 266 18.91 21.30 0.99
CA GLY A 266 20.02 20.62 0.34
C GLY A 266 19.77 19.13 0.05
N VAL A 267 18.52 18.70 0.08
CA VAL A 267 18.14 17.33 -0.24
C VAL A 267 17.76 17.28 -1.72
N PHE A 268 18.68 16.77 -2.53
CA PHE A 268 18.45 16.53 -3.96
C PHE A 268 18.40 15.02 -4.20
N TYR A 269 17.21 14.50 -4.46
CA TYR A 269 17.06 13.20 -5.11
C TYR A 269 16.60 13.49 -6.53
N SER A 270 17.38 13.01 -7.52
CA SER A 270 16.78 12.80 -8.84
C SER A 270 15.73 11.71 -8.60
N ALA A 271 14.46 12.06 -8.65
CA ALA A 271 13.45 11.04 -8.79
C ALA A 271 13.82 10.28 -10.06
N ASP A 272 14.20 9.02 -9.91
CA ASP A 272 14.14 8.10 -11.02
C ASP A 272 12.64 7.94 -11.34
N ILE A 273 12.10 8.98 -12.00
CA ILE A 273 10.75 8.93 -12.54
C ILE A 273 10.75 7.72 -13.44
N TYR A 274 10.00 6.71 -13.04
CA TYR A 274 9.88 5.48 -13.81
C TYR A 274 9.51 5.84 -15.25
N LYS A 275 10.46 5.64 -16.15
CA LYS A 275 10.26 5.76 -17.59
C LYS A 275 10.55 4.38 -18.17
N PRO A 276 9.53 3.67 -18.64
CA PRO A 276 9.75 2.37 -19.22
C PRO A 276 10.62 2.52 -20.48
N LYS A 277 11.60 1.63 -20.61
CA LYS A 277 12.45 1.54 -21.82
C LYS A 277 11.78 0.72 -22.92
N LEU A 278 10.86 -0.15 -22.52
CA LEU A 278 10.11 -1.04 -23.39
C LEU A 278 8.73 -1.30 -22.78
N THR A 279 7.73 -1.58 -23.62
CA THR A 279 6.38 -1.94 -23.17
C THR A 279 5.98 -3.29 -23.74
N CYS A 280 5.59 -4.21 -22.86
CA CYS A 280 5.03 -5.51 -23.23
C CYS A 280 3.51 -5.52 -22.96
N MET A 281 2.75 -6.22 -23.79
CA MET A 281 1.32 -6.41 -23.61
C MET A 281 0.97 -7.89 -23.54
N ASN A 282 0.09 -8.27 -22.63
CA ASN A 282 -0.60 -9.57 -22.60
C ASN A 282 -2.11 -9.34 -22.54
N LEU A 283 -2.87 -10.07 -23.36
CA LEU A 283 -4.33 -10.13 -23.29
C LEU A 283 -4.74 -11.50 -22.77
N THR A 284 -5.50 -11.53 -21.66
CA THR A 284 -5.89 -12.78 -21.01
C THR A 284 -7.35 -12.76 -20.56
N ASN A 285 -7.97 -13.95 -20.51
CA ASN A 285 -9.16 -14.24 -19.70
C ASN A 285 -8.91 -15.39 -18.74
N SER A 286 -7.65 -15.76 -18.57
CA SER A 286 -7.21 -16.80 -17.63
C SER A 286 -7.08 -16.29 -16.22
N TRP A 287 -7.17 -17.18 -15.24
CA TRP A 287 -6.96 -16.88 -13.82
C TRP A 287 -5.54 -16.42 -13.52
N CYS A 288 -4.57 -16.98 -14.24
CA CYS A 288 -3.16 -16.62 -14.12
C CYS A 288 -2.53 -16.50 -15.51
N VAL A 289 -1.44 -15.78 -15.57
CA VAL A 289 -0.58 -15.63 -16.75
C VAL A 289 0.76 -16.27 -16.42
N GLU A 290 1.25 -17.13 -17.30
CA GLU A 290 2.39 -17.99 -17.02
C GLU A 290 3.66 -17.18 -16.73
N LYS A 291 4.26 -17.41 -15.54
CA LYS A 291 5.47 -16.74 -15.06
C LYS A 291 5.45 -15.21 -15.07
N ILE A 292 4.29 -14.57 -15.08
CA ILE A 292 4.20 -13.12 -15.18
C ILE A 292 4.84 -12.41 -13.97
N ASP A 293 4.66 -12.93 -12.75
CA ASP A 293 5.29 -12.38 -11.55
C ASP A 293 6.81 -12.32 -11.69
N TYR A 294 7.41 -13.44 -12.15
CA TYR A 294 8.83 -13.53 -12.37
C TYR A 294 9.31 -12.52 -13.42
N LEU A 295 8.62 -12.40 -14.56
CA LEU A 295 8.98 -11.45 -15.61
C LEU A 295 8.92 -10.01 -15.13
N VAL A 296 7.88 -9.64 -14.42
CA VAL A 296 7.68 -8.30 -13.86
C VAL A 296 8.80 -7.94 -12.88
N GLU A 297 9.20 -8.88 -12.02
CA GLU A 297 10.28 -8.67 -11.04
C GLU A 297 11.66 -8.57 -11.69
N GLN A 298 11.94 -9.39 -12.72
CA GLN A 298 13.25 -9.41 -13.39
C GLN A 298 13.43 -8.26 -14.41
N LEU A 299 12.35 -7.57 -14.78
CA LEU A 299 12.33 -6.56 -15.82
C LEU A 299 11.72 -5.23 -15.30
N PRO A 300 12.30 -4.59 -14.28
CA PRO A 300 11.74 -3.36 -13.70
C PRO A 300 11.73 -2.17 -14.67
N GLU A 301 12.53 -2.20 -15.74
CA GLU A 301 12.59 -1.17 -16.79
C GLU A 301 11.60 -1.41 -17.94
N VAL A 302 10.88 -2.54 -17.93
CA VAL A 302 9.86 -2.92 -18.92
C VAL A 302 8.47 -2.70 -18.31
N HIS A 303 7.59 -2.03 -19.02
CA HIS A 303 6.21 -1.85 -18.58
C HIS A 303 5.31 -2.95 -19.15
N PHE A 304 4.46 -3.52 -18.32
CA PHE A 304 3.56 -4.61 -18.67
C PHE A 304 2.10 -4.11 -18.66
N TYR A 305 1.47 -4.11 -19.83
CA TYR A 305 0.01 -3.97 -19.96
C TYR A 305 -0.61 -5.36 -19.91
N ILE A 306 -1.42 -5.60 -18.88
CA ILE A 306 -2.17 -6.85 -18.74
C ILE A 306 -3.64 -6.51 -18.88
N ALA A 307 -4.23 -6.91 -20.00
CA ALA A 307 -5.63 -6.65 -20.32
C ALA A 307 -6.46 -7.93 -20.23
N ALA A 308 -7.73 -7.81 -19.85
CA ALA A 308 -8.72 -8.88 -19.86
C ALA A 308 -10.08 -8.37 -20.29
N HIS A 309 -10.84 -9.15 -21.08
CA HIS A 309 -12.23 -8.82 -21.42
C HIS A 309 -13.20 -9.04 -20.26
N THR A 310 -12.75 -9.77 -19.24
CA THR A 310 -13.51 -10.13 -18.05
C THR A 310 -12.93 -9.49 -16.80
N PHE A 311 -13.52 -9.79 -15.65
CA PHE A 311 -12.92 -9.49 -14.37
C PHE A 311 -11.60 -10.25 -14.23
N MET A 312 -10.58 -9.58 -13.73
CA MET A 312 -9.31 -10.23 -13.42
C MET A 312 -9.41 -11.01 -12.11
N SER A 313 -8.67 -12.11 -12.05
CA SER A 313 -8.48 -12.89 -10.83
C SER A 313 -7.78 -12.07 -9.74
N ASP A 314 -7.91 -12.51 -8.52
CA ASP A 314 -7.22 -11.91 -7.38
C ASP A 314 -5.69 -12.03 -7.51
N GLU A 315 -5.21 -13.11 -8.13
CA GLU A 315 -3.80 -13.31 -8.42
C GLU A 315 -3.24 -12.22 -9.36
N LEU A 316 -3.93 -11.95 -10.46
CA LEU A 316 -3.53 -10.89 -11.38
C LEU A 316 -3.65 -9.48 -10.75
N LYS A 317 -4.69 -9.23 -9.95
CA LYS A 317 -4.85 -7.94 -9.26
C LYS A 317 -3.70 -7.62 -8.31
N ARG A 318 -3.04 -8.63 -7.71
CA ARG A 318 -1.86 -8.44 -6.84
C ARG A 318 -0.67 -7.84 -7.57
N LEU A 319 -0.62 -7.95 -8.89
CA LEU A 319 0.44 -7.33 -9.70
C LEU A 319 0.39 -5.79 -9.67
N SER A 320 -0.73 -5.18 -9.23
CA SER A 320 -0.84 -3.72 -9.07
C SER A 320 0.20 -3.12 -8.10
N LYS A 321 0.78 -3.94 -7.21
CA LYS A 321 1.89 -3.52 -6.32
C LYS A 321 3.15 -3.09 -7.10
N TYR A 322 3.35 -3.60 -8.32
CA TYR A 322 4.52 -3.29 -9.15
C TYR A 322 4.28 -2.02 -9.97
N GLN A 323 5.19 -1.05 -9.89
CA GLN A 323 5.10 0.20 -10.64
C GLN A 323 5.18 0.02 -12.16
N ASN A 324 5.75 -1.10 -12.60
CA ASN A 324 5.91 -1.45 -14.01
C ASN A 324 4.78 -2.31 -14.57
N VAL A 325 3.63 -2.36 -13.88
CA VAL A 325 2.43 -3.07 -14.34
C VAL A 325 1.23 -2.12 -14.36
N THR A 326 0.45 -2.17 -15.43
CA THR A 326 -0.88 -1.58 -15.49
C THR A 326 -1.90 -2.65 -15.87
N LEU A 327 -2.95 -2.77 -15.06
CA LEU A 327 -4.03 -3.73 -15.26
C LEU A 327 -5.22 -3.07 -15.94
N TYR A 328 -5.77 -3.74 -16.95
CA TYR A 328 -6.94 -3.30 -17.70
C TYR A 328 -8.05 -4.38 -17.66
N PRO A 329 -8.77 -4.51 -16.53
CA PRO A 329 -9.93 -5.40 -16.45
C PRO A 329 -11.09 -4.87 -17.28
N ASN A 330 -11.97 -5.78 -17.74
CA ASN A 330 -13.15 -5.46 -18.54
C ASN A 330 -12.86 -4.64 -19.80
N SER A 331 -11.70 -4.85 -20.40
CA SER A 331 -11.28 -4.17 -21.63
C SER A 331 -12.15 -4.59 -22.82
N PHE A 332 -12.53 -3.65 -23.63
CA PHE A 332 -13.21 -3.93 -24.90
C PHE A 332 -12.23 -3.86 -26.08
N PRO A 333 -12.58 -4.44 -27.25
CA PRO A 333 -11.63 -4.64 -28.36
C PRO A 333 -10.90 -3.40 -28.84
N ILE A 334 -11.54 -2.22 -28.85
CA ILE A 334 -10.91 -0.96 -29.26
C ILE A 334 -9.75 -0.59 -28.30
N LEU A 335 -9.96 -0.71 -26.99
CA LEU A 335 -8.91 -0.43 -26.01
C LEU A 335 -7.75 -1.42 -26.15
N VAL A 336 -8.07 -2.71 -26.35
CA VAL A 336 -7.04 -3.75 -26.56
C VAL A 336 -6.18 -3.43 -27.79
N GLU A 337 -6.82 -2.99 -28.90
CA GLU A 337 -6.10 -2.58 -30.10
C GLU A 337 -5.18 -1.37 -29.86
N GLU A 338 -5.64 -0.38 -29.10
CA GLU A 338 -4.84 0.80 -28.73
C GLU A 338 -3.64 0.43 -27.84
N LEU A 339 -3.85 -0.43 -26.86
CA LEU A 339 -2.78 -0.95 -25.99
C LEU A 339 -1.73 -1.72 -26.80
N LEU A 340 -2.20 -2.56 -27.75
CA LEU A 340 -1.28 -3.30 -28.61
C LEU A 340 -0.49 -2.36 -29.53
N LYS A 341 -1.10 -1.33 -30.09
CA LYS A 341 -0.41 -0.33 -30.92
C LYS A 341 0.70 0.37 -30.13
N SER A 342 0.42 0.74 -28.86
CA SER A 342 1.37 1.44 -28.00
C SER A 342 2.43 0.52 -27.38
N SER A 343 2.25 -0.79 -27.39
CA SER A 343 3.23 -1.75 -26.90
C SER A 343 4.29 -2.08 -27.95
N ASP A 344 5.44 -2.54 -27.47
CA ASP A 344 6.56 -2.96 -28.34
C ASP A 344 6.51 -4.46 -28.66
N ILE A 345 6.09 -5.26 -27.66
CA ILE A 345 6.08 -6.72 -27.72
C ILE A 345 4.70 -7.21 -27.25
N TYR A 346 4.16 -8.20 -27.92
CA TYR A 346 3.05 -8.99 -27.43
C TYR A 346 3.55 -10.27 -26.75
N LEU A 347 3.10 -10.52 -25.52
CA LEU A 347 3.44 -11.72 -24.75
C LEU A 347 2.23 -12.67 -24.75
N ASP A 348 2.37 -13.82 -25.42
CA ASP A 348 1.34 -14.87 -25.43
C ASP A 348 1.57 -15.87 -24.30
N LEU A 349 1.18 -15.51 -23.08
CA LEU A 349 1.49 -16.27 -21.86
C LEU A 349 0.26 -16.95 -21.23
N ASN A 350 -0.84 -17.07 -21.96
CA ASN A 350 -2.05 -17.70 -21.46
C ASN A 350 -2.00 -19.21 -21.58
N LEU A 351 -2.23 -19.93 -20.49
CA LEU A 351 -2.28 -21.40 -20.46
C LEU A 351 -3.62 -21.95 -20.97
N ASP A 352 -4.71 -21.21 -20.71
CA ASP A 352 -6.07 -21.65 -21.00
C ASP A 352 -6.64 -21.01 -22.28
N GLN A 353 -7.80 -20.40 -22.17
CA GLN A 353 -8.53 -19.83 -23.28
C GLN A 353 -7.76 -18.77 -24.06
N LYS A 354 -7.51 -19.03 -25.33
CA LYS A 354 -6.89 -18.08 -26.25
C LYS A 354 -7.95 -17.14 -26.86
N LEU A 355 -7.63 -15.88 -26.93
CA LEU A 355 -8.44 -14.86 -27.58
C LEU A 355 -7.94 -14.66 -29.01
N VAL A 356 -8.44 -15.48 -29.93
CA VAL A 356 -7.85 -15.71 -31.26
C VAL A 356 -7.68 -14.43 -32.08
N TYR A 357 -8.61 -13.48 -32.00
CA TYR A 357 -8.55 -12.23 -32.77
C TYR A 357 -7.31 -11.37 -32.51
N ILE A 358 -6.64 -11.56 -31.34
CA ILE A 358 -5.45 -10.78 -31.01
C ILE A 358 -4.29 -11.09 -31.95
N TYR A 359 -4.19 -12.33 -32.45
CA TYR A 359 -3.12 -12.73 -33.36
C TYR A 359 -3.20 -12.01 -34.70
N ASP A 360 -4.41 -11.75 -35.20
CA ASP A 360 -4.63 -10.92 -36.40
C ASP A 360 -4.16 -9.48 -36.17
N LEU A 361 -4.43 -8.93 -34.99
CA LEU A 361 -3.95 -7.59 -34.59
C LEU A 361 -2.43 -7.55 -34.44
N VAL A 362 -1.83 -8.55 -33.80
CA VAL A 362 -0.36 -8.69 -33.66
C VAL A 362 0.30 -8.68 -35.03
N LYS A 363 -0.23 -9.45 -35.98
CA LYS A 363 0.23 -9.50 -37.35
C LYS A 363 0.00 -8.16 -38.09
N LYS A 364 -1.20 -7.58 -37.96
CA LYS A 364 -1.57 -6.28 -38.58
C LYS A 364 -0.60 -5.16 -38.17
N TYR A 365 -0.18 -5.13 -36.89
CA TYR A 365 0.71 -4.10 -36.36
C TYR A 365 2.18 -4.52 -36.32
N ASN A 366 2.52 -5.65 -36.92
CA ASN A 366 3.88 -6.20 -37.01
C ASN A 366 4.60 -6.21 -35.64
N LYS A 367 3.89 -6.65 -34.58
CA LYS A 367 4.47 -6.74 -33.24
C LYS A 367 5.20 -8.07 -33.06
N PRO A 368 6.44 -8.08 -32.55
CA PRO A 368 7.07 -9.33 -32.16
C PRO A 368 6.25 -10.01 -31.08
N MET A 369 6.00 -11.30 -31.26
CA MET A 369 5.26 -12.13 -30.32
C MET A 369 6.20 -13.12 -29.65
N LEU A 370 6.25 -13.10 -28.32
CA LEU A 370 7.07 -14.02 -27.52
C LEU A 370 6.15 -14.86 -26.64
N SER A 371 6.51 -16.13 -26.43
CA SER A 371 5.73 -17.07 -25.64
C SER A 371 6.62 -18.10 -24.95
N PHE A 372 6.06 -18.76 -23.93
CA PHE A 372 6.60 -20.06 -23.52
C PHE A 372 6.03 -21.18 -24.40
N GLU A 373 6.79 -22.27 -24.54
CA GLU A 373 6.35 -23.48 -25.29
C GLU A 373 5.03 -24.02 -24.73
N SER A 374 4.81 -23.93 -23.42
CA SER A 374 3.61 -24.38 -22.71
C SER A 374 2.41 -23.51 -22.96
N SER A 375 2.58 -22.22 -23.19
CA SER A 375 1.48 -21.26 -23.38
C SER A 375 1.26 -20.85 -24.81
N ARG A 376 2.01 -21.40 -25.78
CA ARG A 376 1.81 -21.10 -27.20
C ARG A 376 0.40 -21.54 -27.70
N TYR A 377 -0.13 -20.82 -28.66
CA TYR A 377 -1.37 -21.22 -29.35
C TYR A 377 -1.08 -22.31 -30.38
N GLN A 378 -1.68 -23.50 -30.21
CA GLN A 378 -1.39 -24.70 -30.99
C GLN A 378 -1.76 -24.60 -32.49
N GLU A 379 -2.69 -23.72 -32.84
CA GLU A 379 -3.12 -23.52 -34.24
C GLU A 379 -2.20 -22.56 -35.01
N LEU A 380 -1.28 -21.88 -34.33
CA LEU A 380 -0.24 -21.07 -34.98
C LEU A 380 1.03 -21.88 -35.21
N THR A 381 1.64 -21.64 -36.34
CA THR A 381 2.98 -22.18 -36.66
C THR A 381 4.07 -21.44 -35.90
N ASP A 382 5.20 -22.08 -35.68
CA ASP A 382 6.29 -21.53 -34.85
C ASP A 382 6.89 -20.24 -35.43
N ASP A 383 6.81 -20.05 -36.76
CA ASP A 383 7.24 -18.83 -37.45
C ASP A 383 6.37 -17.60 -37.19
N CYS A 384 5.19 -17.79 -36.58
CA CYS A 384 4.38 -16.68 -36.08
C CYS A 384 4.96 -16.05 -34.80
N TYR A 385 5.82 -16.76 -34.10
CA TYR A 385 6.49 -16.30 -32.90
C TYR A 385 7.90 -15.78 -33.20
N ALA A 386 8.23 -14.62 -32.68
CA ALA A 386 9.59 -14.11 -32.69
C ALA A 386 10.52 -14.90 -31.75
N GLY A 387 9.94 -15.64 -30.79
CA GLY A 387 10.66 -16.57 -29.92
C GLY A 387 9.71 -17.41 -29.06
N LEU A 388 10.10 -18.69 -28.90
CA LEU A 388 9.46 -19.65 -28.00
C LEU A 388 10.49 -20.12 -26.96
N TYR A 389 10.10 -20.13 -25.69
CA TYR A 389 11.01 -20.34 -24.58
C TYR A 389 10.51 -21.41 -23.62
N SER A 390 11.42 -22.09 -22.93
CA SER A 390 11.05 -23.10 -21.95
C SER A 390 10.70 -22.46 -20.60
N THR A 391 9.59 -22.87 -19.99
CA THR A 391 9.23 -22.47 -18.62
C THR A 391 10.18 -22.96 -17.55
N LYS A 392 11.03 -23.96 -17.88
CA LYS A 392 12.10 -24.44 -16.99
C LYS A 392 13.29 -23.47 -16.95
N LYS A 393 13.38 -22.56 -17.92
CA LYS A 393 14.41 -21.53 -18.05
C LYS A 393 13.76 -20.18 -18.40
N PRO A 394 12.95 -19.60 -17.50
CA PRO A 394 12.24 -18.35 -17.79
C PRO A 394 13.20 -17.16 -17.99
N GLU A 395 14.46 -17.28 -17.53
CA GLU A 395 15.53 -16.33 -17.79
C GLU A 395 15.83 -16.13 -19.28
N ASP A 396 15.62 -17.14 -20.13
CA ASP A 396 15.84 -17.02 -21.57
C ASP A 396 14.84 -16.03 -22.20
N LEU A 397 13.58 -16.02 -21.75
CA LEU A 397 12.58 -15.02 -22.18
C LEU A 397 12.92 -13.61 -21.64
N VAL A 398 13.43 -13.53 -20.42
CA VAL A 398 13.91 -12.25 -19.86
C VAL A 398 15.03 -11.67 -20.72
N GLU A 399 16.02 -12.48 -21.11
CA GLU A 399 17.12 -12.00 -21.97
C GLU A 399 16.65 -11.62 -23.37
N ALA A 400 15.67 -12.34 -23.93
CA ALA A 400 15.07 -11.97 -25.20
C ALA A 400 14.39 -10.59 -25.12
N ILE A 401 13.61 -10.31 -24.09
CA ILE A 401 12.97 -9.00 -23.88
C ILE A 401 14.05 -7.91 -23.70
N LYS A 402 15.11 -8.18 -22.96
CA LYS A 402 16.25 -7.25 -22.81
C LYS A 402 16.97 -7.00 -24.13
N PHE A 403 17.04 -7.99 -25.03
CA PHE A 403 17.59 -7.80 -26.37
C PHE A 403 16.79 -6.76 -27.14
N TYR A 404 15.45 -6.86 -27.21
CA TYR A 404 14.59 -5.86 -27.85
C TYR A 404 14.74 -4.46 -27.21
N MET A 405 14.94 -4.40 -25.90
CA MET A 405 15.16 -3.13 -25.20
C MET A 405 16.50 -2.47 -25.60
N ARG A 406 17.53 -3.26 -25.95
CA ARG A 406 18.84 -2.74 -26.42
C ARG A 406 18.76 -2.25 -27.86
N GLU A 407 18.11 -3.01 -28.74
CA GLU A 407 17.94 -2.68 -30.15
C GLU A 407 17.14 -1.38 -30.37
N ARG A 408 16.22 -1.04 -29.48
CA ARG A 408 15.43 0.18 -29.54
C ARG A 408 16.26 1.46 -29.23
N LYS A 409 17.46 1.33 -28.71
CA LYS A 409 18.38 2.45 -28.39
C LYS A 409 19.24 2.88 -29.59
N LEU A 410 19.18 2.15 -30.68
CA LEU A 410 19.84 2.45 -31.96
C LEU A 410 18.84 3.04 -32.95
#